data_cfa535d7bc5ac43c6538c159873b86ca
#
_entry.id   cfa535d7bc5ac43c6538c159873b86ca
#
_cell.length_a   1.000
_cell.length_b   1.000
_cell.length_c   1.000
_cell.angle_alpha   90.00
_cell.angle_beta   90.00
_cell.angle_gamma   90.00
#
_symmetry.space_group_name_H-M   'P 1'
#
loop_
_entity.id
_entity.type
_entity.pdbx_description
1 polymer ?
#
loop_
_entity_poly.entity_id
_entity_poly.type
_entity_poly.pdbx_seq_one_letter_code
_entity_poly.pdbx_strand_id
1 'polypeptide(L)'
;MFNKVQNLWYKNPNDFFKKTLKDFYWDGDKLDLYEGHIPPLLRFFHVTKINPGGWITFDDILEEEDNEETTCDYEYRVHYEDIISLTEKEGNVPLTVMSWDGEMGSSHGDFPQAIKTYNKPAMEIVDLYKRDNTIDVKELILGAFDKNRNEQISKIYYEKGKKSEELIKKFEKKEIDFTDYLKEPDPGKFSVKGLTWLLSKLNMVTTGNKWELVQRLKGKGRIIKIERLDTFLSSMLPKIKGDEITFMGSTFVKMGEKTQYLNHILSVGKCDDIPEVPNSKVISCKTEKELILRWGDLICEENPDIMLGYNVFGFDWKFILDRCRELGCETQLLEKISKNTAEGRNKAMVRKMTTTLASGTHELEYVKMYGRVQLDLLNHFRREENLPSYKLDYVSSYFIGDKINSYDIVGKDTLIKSKNLMGIKDGDYISIELLGHSTDMYMDGKKFEIKEVNKEKGEFKISHELKVDTKSLRWCLNKDD
;
A
#
# COMPACT_ATOMS: atom_id res chain seq x y z
N MET A 1 -27.18 -13.04 -4.38
CA MET A 1 -28.39 -13.72 -4.94
C MET A 1 -28.33 -13.82 -6.45
N PHE A 2 -28.12 -12.76 -7.22
CA PHE A 2 -28.08 -12.75 -8.69
C PHE A 2 -27.26 -13.90 -9.32
N ASN A 3 -25.98 -14.06 -8.95
CA ASN A 3 -25.14 -15.14 -9.47
C ASN A 3 -25.68 -16.54 -9.17
N LYS A 4 -26.36 -16.74 -8.06
CA LYS A 4 -26.97 -18.04 -7.72
C LYS A 4 -28.14 -18.32 -8.63
N VAL A 5 -29.00 -17.36 -8.91
CA VAL A 5 -30.13 -17.47 -9.82
C VAL A 5 -29.62 -17.70 -11.25
N GLN A 6 -28.70 -16.86 -11.74
CA GLN A 6 -28.10 -17.01 -13.06
C GLN A 6 -27.49 -18.39 -13.30
N ASN A 7 -26.86 -18.97 -12.30
CA ASN A 7 -26.22 -20.28 -12.38
C ASN A 7 -27.20 -21.44 -12.62
N LEU A 8 -28.51 -21.24 -12.41
CA LEU A 8 -29.52 -22.26 -12.75
C LEU A 8 -29.54 -22.59 -14.24
N TRP A 9 -29.19 -21.65 -15.09
CA TRP A 9 -29.13 -21.80 -16.55
C TRP A 9 -27.76 -22.23 -17.09
N TYR A 10 -26.75 -22.45 -16.24
CA TYR A 10 -25.41 -22.84 -16.69
C TYR A 10 -25.09 -24.30 -16.30
N LYS A 11 -24.52 -25.09 -17.26
CA LYS A 11 -24.06 -26.44 -16.99
C LYS A 11 -22.85 -26.46 -16.06
N ASN A 12 -21.90 -25.54 -16.27
CA ASN A 12 -20.65 -25.41 -15.49
C ASN A 12 -20.54 -23.98 -14.93
N PRO A 13 -21.27 -23.63 -13.87
CA PRO A 13 -21.33 -22.27 -13.37
C PRO A 13 -19.97 -21.76 -12.85
N ASN A 14 -19.07 -22.67 -12.43
CA ASN A 14 -17.76 -22.34 -11.90
C ASN A 14 -16.66 -22.21 -12.97
N ASP A 15 -16.96 -22.58 -14.23
CA ASP A 15 -16.01 -22.47 -15.32
C ASP A 15 -16.24 -21.16 -16.09
N PHE A 16 -15.35 -20.21 -15.89
CA PHE A 16 -15.44 -18.88 -16.50
C PHE A 16 -15.35 -18.92 -18.04
N PHE A 17 -14.59 -19.88 -18.58
CA PHE A 17 -14.32 -19.98 -20.02
C PHE A 17 -15.28 -20.92 -20.80
N LYS A 18 -15.97 -21.82 -20.11
CA LYS A 18 -16.83 -22.84 -20.71
C LYS A 18 -18.25 -22.84 -20.17
N LYS A 19 -18.80 -21.66 -19.89
CA LYS A 19 -20.19 -21.54 -19.49
C LYS A 19 -21.11 -21.88 -20.66
N THR A 20 -21.76 -23.02 -20.58
CA THR A 20 -22.76 -23.45 -21.55
C THR A 20 -24.14 -23.33 -20.95
N LEU A 21 -25.06 -22.68 -21.65
CA LEU A 21 -26.46 -22.59 -21.23
C LEU A 21 -27.10 -23.97 -21.25
N LYS A 22 -28.01 -24.22 -20.33
CA LYS A 22 -28.90 -25.37 -20.24
C LYS A 22 -30.33 -24.88 -20.05
N ASP A 23 -31.30 -25.71 -20.46
CA ASP A 23 -32.70 -25.43 -20.16
C ASP A 23 -32.94 -25.51 -18.64
N PHE A 24 -33.68 -24.57 -18.10
CA PHE A 24 -34.13 -24.56 -16.71
C PHE A 24 -35.66 -24.63 -16.69
N TYR A 25 -36.19 -25.55 -15.86
CA TYR A 25 -37.62 -25.76 -15.68
C TYR A 25 -38.02 -25.48 -14.23
N TRP A 26 -39.12 -24.80 -14.06
CA TRP A 26 -39.72 -24.56 -12.77
C TRP A 26 -41.20 -24.94 -12.84
N ASP A 27 -41.64 -25.78 -11.93
CA ASP A 27 -43.02 -26.33 -11.86
C ASP A 27 -43.54 -26.88 -13.19
N GLY A 28 -42.65 -27.51 -13.99
CA GLY A 28 -42.97 -28.10 -15.30
C GLY A 28 -42.83 -27.15 -16.45
N ASP A 29 -42.74 -25.86 -16.24
CA ASP A 29 -42.60 -24.85 -17.28
C ASP A 29 -41.13 -24.55 -17.59
N LYS A 30 -40.79 -24.40 -18.87
CA LYS A 30 -39.48 -23.94 -19.30
C LYS A 30 -39.38 -22.43 -19.08
N LEU A 31 -38.38 -22.02 -18.33
CA LEU A 31 -38.07 -20.61 -18.10
C LEU A 31 -36.83 -20.21 -18.90
N ASP A 32 -36.92 -19.12 -19.64
CA ASP A 32 -35.82 -18.54 -20.38
C ASP A 32 -35.14 -17.40 -19.55
N LEU A 33 -33.82 -17.30 -19.63
CA LEU A 33 -33.05 -16.27 -18.98
C LEU A 33 -32.79 -15.14 -19.95
N TYR A 34 -33.44 -13.99 -19.72
CA TYR A 34 -33.23 -12.77 -20.48
C TYR A 34 -32.27 -11.85 -19.76
N GLU A 35 -31.40 -11.16 -20.52
CA GLU A 35 -30.47 -10.13 -20.03
C GLU A 35 -29.56 -10.61 -18.87
N GLY A 36 -29.36 -11.91 -18.70
CA GLY A 36 -28.55 -12.51 -17.63
C GLY A 36 -27.07 -12.13 -17.63
N HIS A 37 -26.59 -11.43 -18.67
CA HIS A 37 -25.23 -10.90 -18.74
C HIS A 37 -25.09 -9.48 -18.20
N ILE A 38 -26.22 -8.78 -18.03
CA ILE A 38 -26.22 -7.40 -17.54
C ILE A 38 -26.08 -7.43 -16.01
N PRO A 39 -25.04 -6.80 -15.43
CA PRO A 39 -24.94 -6.66 -13.99
C PRO A 39 -26.18 -5.96 -13.40
N PRO A 40 -26.66 -6.38 -12.21
CA PRO A 40 -27.86 -5.81 -11.60
C PRO A 40 -27.84 -4.28 -11.47
N LEU A 41 -26.71 -3.71 -11.11
CA LEU A 41 -26.54 -2.26 -11.00
C LEU A 41 -26.71 -1.58 -12.36
N LEU A 42 -26.14 -2.13 -13.44
CA LEU A 42 -26.29 -1.59 -14.78
C LEU A 42 -27.76 -1.70 -15.24
N ARG A 43 -28.41 -2.83 -14.95
CA ARG A 43 -29.84 -3.01 -15.22
C ARG A 43 -30.71 -2.00 -14.48
N PHE A 44 -30.39 -1.73 -13.21
CA PHE A 44 -31.04 -0.71 -12.39
C PHE A 44 -31.01 0.66 -13.09
N PHE A 45 -29.84 1.12 -13.54
CA PHE A 45 -29.72 2.39 -14.26
C PHE A 45 -30.51 2.40 -15.58
N HIS A 46 -30.56 1.29 -16.30
CA HIS A 46 -31.35 1.20 -17.54
C HIS A 46 -32.85 1.29 -17.29
N VAL A 47 -33.34 0.68 -16.21
CA VAL A 47 -34.78 0.66 -15.88
C VAL A 47 -35.21 2.01 -15.31
N THR A 48 -34.46 2.54 -14.34
CA THR A 48 -34.81 3.78 -13.62
C THR A 48 -34.40 5.03 -14.38
N LYS A 49 -33.51 4.90 -15.40
CA LYS A 49 -32.94 6.06 -16.14
C LYS A 49 -32.13 7.00 -15.24
N ILE A 50 -31.73 6.54 -14.05
CA ILE A 50 -30.87 7.29 -13.14
C ILE A 50 -29.44 7.29 -13.69
N ASN A 51 -28.79 8.45 -13.66
CA ASN A 51 -27.38 8.55 -14.00
C ASN A 51 -26.52 7.89 -12.91
N PRO A 52 -25.40 7.22 -13.28
CA PRO A 52 -24.48 6.60 -12.32
C PRO A 52 -23.84 7.57 -11.33
N GLY A 53 -23.84 8.87 -11.63
CA GLY A 53 -23.40 9.97 -10.78
C GLY A 53 -24.31 11.17 -11.01
N GLY A 54 -24.57 11.93 -9.96
CA GLY A 54 -25.43 13.10 -10.03
C GLY A 54 -26.41 13.16 -8.86
N TRP A 55 -27.28 14.17 -8.91
CA TRP A 55 -28.26 14.39 -7.88
C TRP A 55 -29.55 13.58 -8.15
N ILE A 56 -30.13 13.06 -7.07
CA ILE A 56 -31.41 12.36 -7.09
C ILE A 56 -32.33 12.99 -6.04
N THR A 57 -33.64 12.82 -6.23
CA THR A 57 -34.66 13.08 -5.22
C THR A 57 -35.64 11.93 -5.13
N PHE A 58 -36.35 11.83 -4.04
CA PHE A 58 -37.44 10.91 -3.81
C PHE A 58 -38.42 11.58 -2.83
N ASP A 59 -39.71 11.30 -2.98
CA ASP A 59 -40.77 11.96 -2.19
C ASP A 59 -41.27 11.04 -1.06
N ASP A 60 -41.37 9.75 -1.31
CA ASP A 60 -41.90 8.78 -0.32
C ASP A 60 -40.79 7.95 0.31
N ILE A 61 -40.67 8.05 1.63
CA ILE A 61 -39.76 7.25 2.45
C ILE A 61 -40.58 6.07 3.01
N LEU A 62 -40.21 4.85 2.65
CA LEU A 62 -40.86 3.64 3.15
C LEU A 62 -40.57 3.40 4.65
N GLU A 63 -39.35 3.62 5.04
CA GLU A 63 -38.87 3.53 6.42
C GLU A 63 -37.62 4.41 6.57
N GLU A 64 -37.55 5.13 7.68
CA GLU A 64 -36.31 5.64 8.23
C GLU A 64 -35.76 4.52 9.11
N GLU A 65 -34.63 3.92 8.70
CA GLU A 65 -34.10 2.76 9.44
C GLU A 65 -33.32 3.24 10.67
N ASP A 66 -33.77 2.86 11.85
CA ASP A 66 -33.02 3.01 13.12
C ASP A 66 -31.79 2.09 13.20
N ASN A 67 -31.61 1.16 12.27
CA ASN A 67 -30.49 0.24 12.21
C ASN A 67 -29.44 0.78 11.24
N GLU A 68 -28.43 1.41 11.78
CA GLU A 68 -27.26 1.89 11.04
C GLU A 68 -26.51 0.71 10.38
N GLU A 69 -26.85 0.41 9.13
CA GLU A 69 -26.13 -0.57 8.31
C GLU A 69 -24.88 0.02 7.66
N THR A 70 -24.71 1.37 7.72
CA THR A 70 -23.58 2.08 7.14
C THR A 70 -23.04 3.15 8.09
N THR A 71 -21.93 3.80 7.71
CA THR A 71 -21.43 5.02 8.37
C THR A 71 -21.89 6.30 7.67
N CYS A 72 -22.98 6.25 6.91
CA CYS A 72 -23.59 7.41 6.29
C CYS A 72 -24.41 8.20 7.31
N ASP A 73 -24.52 9.53 7.11
CA ASP A 73 -25.30 10.40 8.01
C ASP A 73 -26.80 10.12 7.95
N TYR A 74 -27.26 9.59 6.82
CA TYR A 74 -28.67 9.28 6.57
C TYR A 74 -28.82 7.97 5.81
N GLU A 75 -29.75 7.14 6.24
CA GLU A 75 -30.14 5.89 5.59
C GLU A 75 -31.66 5.88 5.38
N TYR A 76 -32.07 5.72 4.13
CA TYR A 76 -33.48 5.68 3.75
C TYR A 76 -33.78 4.45 2.92
N ARG A 77 -34.92 3.84 3.19
CA ARG A 77 -35.51 2.81 2.33
C ARG A 77 -36.61 3.45 1.48
N VAL A 78 -36.42 3.42 0.17
CA VAL A 78 -37.34 3.97 -0.81
C VAL A 78 -37.63 2.95 -1.90
N HIS A 79 -38.80 3.07 -2.55
CA HIS A 79 -39.07 2.24 -3.71
C HIS A 79 -38.23 2.74 -4.89
N TYR A 80 -37.69 1.82 -5.69
CA TYR A 80 -36.77 2.19 -6.77
C TYR A 80 -37.46 3.05 -7.89
N GLU A 81 -38.80 2.97 -8.03
CA GLU A 81 -39.60 3.75 -8.98
C GLU A 81 -39.78 5.20 -8.55
N ASP A 82 -39.63 5.49 -7.24
CA ASP A 82 -39.79 6.84 -6.69
C ASP A 82 -38.51 7.65 -6.76
N ILE A 83 -37.39 7.04 -7.17
CA ILE A 83 -36.10 7.74 -7.30
C ILE A 83 -36.07 8.50 -8.63
N ILE A 84 -35.92 9.80 -8.56
CA ILE A 84 -35.90 10.72 -9.70
C ILE A 84 -34.52 11.33 -9.86
N SER A 85 -33.94 11.25 -11.06
CA SER A 85 -32.66 11.91 -11.38
C SER A 85 -32.87 13.41 -11.61
N LEU A 86 -32.11 14.25 -10.93
CA LEU A 86 -32.12 15.70 -11.10
C LEU A 86 -31.00 16.11 -12.07
N THR A 87 -31.28 15.91 -13.38
CA THR A 87 -30.27 16.13 -14.44
C THR A 87 -29.84 17.57 -14.59
N GLU A 88 -30.75 18.52 -14.24
CA GLU A 88 -30.49 19.96 -14.33
C GLU A 88 -29.79 20.54 -13.10
N LYS A 89 -29.64 19.74 -12.04
CA LYS A 89 -28.99 20.23 -10.82
C LYS A 89 -27.47 20.10 -10.97
N GLU A 90 -26.82 21.25 -11.10
CA GLU A 90 -25.39 21.38 -11.11
C GLU A 90 -24.83 21.46 -9.69
N GLY A 91 -23.56 21.12 -9.53
CA GLY A 91 -22.81 21.16 -8.28
C GLY A 91 -22.24 19.81 -7.90
N ASN A 92 -21.06 19.85 -7.33
CA ASN A 92 -20.39 18.65 -6.83
C ASN A 92 -20.69 18.44 -5.35
N VAL A 93 -20.88 17.19 -4.95
CA VAL A 93 -20.86 16.82 -3.54
C VAL A 93 -19.46 17.05 -3.01
N PRO A 94 -19.27 17.73 -1.87
CA PRO A 94 -17.95 17.93 -1.28
C PRO A 94 -17.43 16.62 -0.64
N LEU A 95 -16.98 15.69 -1.49
CA LEU A 95 -16.42 14.42 -1.06
C LEU A 95 -15.22 14.66 -0.13
N THR A 96 -15.15 13.87 0.93
CA THR A 96 -14.00 13.86 1.83
C THR A 96 -12.89 13.00 1.24
N VAL A 97 -11.75 13.61 1.02
CA VAL A 97 -10.53 12.96 0.52
C VAL A 97 -9.53 12.82 1.65
N MET A 98 -9.05 11.61 1.88
CA MET A 98 -7.98 11.27 2.80
C MET A 98 -6.74 10.85 2.02
N SER A 99 -5.64 11.57 2.21
CA SER A 99 -4.32 11.09 1.81
C SER A 99 -3.63 10.49 3.02
N TRP A 100 -2.98 9.35 2.86
CA TRP A 100 -2.35 8.66 3.99
C TRP A 100 -1.05 7.97 3.60
N ASP A 101 -0.17 7.84 4.57
CA ASP A 101 1.11 7.16 4.47
C ASP A 101 1.53 6.60 5.82
N GLY A 102 2.30 5.50 5.80
CA GLY A 102 2.81 4.85 7.01
C GLY A 102 4.32 4.86 7.05
N GLU A 103 4.90 5.14 8.23
CA GLU A 103 6.35 5.07 8.46
C GLU A 103 6.70 3.87 9.32
N MET A 104 7.59 3.04 8.82
CA MET A 104 7.99 1.79 9.44
C MET A 104 9.46 1.86 9.89
N GLY A 105 9.68 1.55 11.16
CA GLY A 105 11.01 1.59 11.76
C GLY A 105 11.74 0.26 11.69
N SER A 106 12.92 0.19 11.05
CA SER A 106 13.76 -0.99 11.09
C SER A 106 14.76 -0.95 12.24
N SER A 107 14.79 -2.02 13.02
CA SER A 107 15.73 -2.19 14.15
C SER A 107 17.21 -2.33 13.72
N HIS A 108 17.48 -2.57 12.44
CA HIS A 108 18.81 -2.78 11.88
C HIS A 108 19.25 -1.71 10.88
N GLY A 109 18.38 -0.72 10.56
CA GLY A 109 18.61 0.24 9.50
C GLY A 109 18.45 -0.33 8.07
N ASP A 110 17.98 -1.56 7.94
CA ASP A 110 17.62 -2.18 6.66
C ASP A 110 16.22 -1.73 6.22
N PHE A 111 15.81 -2.12 5.02
CA PHE A 111 14.43 -1.93 4.57
C PHE A 111 13.46 -2.66 5.51
N PRO A 112 12.39 -2.00 6.01
CA PRO A 112 11.49 -2.57 7.01
C PRO A 112 10.77 -3.84 6.52
N GLN A 113 10.61 -4.81 7.42
CA GLN A 113 9.92 -6.07 7.17
C GLN A 113 8.88 -6.32 8.26
N ALA A 114 7.60 -6.34 7.88
CA ALA A 114 6.48 -6.58 8.80
C ALA A 114 6.57 -7.94 9.50
N ILE A 115 7.04 -8.96 8.80
CA ILE A 115 7.26 -10.31 9.30
C ILE A 115 8.72 -10.67 9.06
N LYS A 116 9.43 -10.97 10.14
CA LYS A 116 10.84 -11.44 10.09
C LYS A 116 10.93 -12.93 10.37
N THR A 117 11.81 -13.57 9.65
CA THR A 117 12.22 -14.96 9.86
C THR A 117 13.70 -15.02 10.19
N TYR A 118 14.24 -16.21 10.36
CA TYR A 118 15.69 -16.41 10.53
C TYR A 118 16.47 -16.33 9.21
N ASN A 119 15.87 -15.82 8.13
CA ASN A 119 16.50 -15.74 6.81
C ASN A 119 17.79 -14.91 6.83
N LYS A 120 17.78 -13.74 7.47
CA LYS A 120 18.98 -12.89 7.58
C LYS A 120 20.10 -13.57 8.38
N PRO A 121 19.89 -14.07 9.61
CA PRO A 121 20.88 -14.86 10.32
C PRO A 121 21.35 -16.09 9.54
N ALA A 122 20.45 -16.82 8.88
CA ALA A 122 20.79 -17.97 8.05
C ALA A 122 21.69 -17.60 6.87
N MET A 123 21.42 -16.48 6.22
CA MET A 123 22.24 -15.95 5.12
C MET A 123 23.65 -15.61 5.62
N GLU A 124 23.76 -14.89 6.71
CA GLU A 124 25.04 -14.50 7.32
C GLU A 124 25.85 -15.74 7.75
N ILE A 125 25.21 -16.74 8.36
CA ILE A 125 25.83 -18.01 8.74
C ILE A 125 26.33 -18.79 7.52
N VAL A 126 25.51 -18.90 6.46
CA VAL A 126 25.92 -19.62 5.22
C VAL A 126 27.12 -18.93 4.58
N ASP A 127 27.18 -17.60 4.57
CA ASP A 127 28.30 -16.85 3.99
C ASP A 127 29.57 -16.93 4.87
N LEU A 128 29.42 -16.90 6.19
CA LEU A 128 30.55 -17.13 7.13
C LEU A 128 31.11 -18.56 6.99
N TYR A 129 30.24 -19.57 7.01
CA TYR A 129 30.65 -20.98 6.87
C TYR A 129 31.35 -21.27 5.54
N LYS A 130 30.99 -20.55 4.48
CA LYS A 130 31.71 -20.64 3.20
C LYS A 130 33.15 -20.13 3.28
N ARG A 131 33.42 -19.16 4.17
CA ARG A 131 34.78 -18.58 4.39
C ARG A 131 35.57 -19.40 5.36
N ASP A 132 34.91 -19.87 6.42
CA ASP A 132 35.53 -20.69 7.48
C ASP A 132 34.51 -21.76 7.92
N ASN A 133 34.79 -23.00 7.55
CA ASN A 133 33.93 -24.15 7.86
C ASN A 133 34.16 -24.72 9.28
N THR A 134 35.01 -24.09 10.08
CA THR A 134 35.30 -24.49 11.47
C THR A 134 34.50 -23.70 12.49
N ILE A 135 33.69 -22.71 12.07
CA ILE A 135 32.89 -21.87 12.96
C ILE A 135 31.86 -22.68 13.75
N ASP A 136 31.70 -22.34 15.02
CA ASP A 136 30.60 -22.87 15.83
C ASP A 136 29.32 -22.11 15.55
N VAL A 137 28.50 -22.69 14.66
CA VAL A 137 27.22 -22.11 14.24
C VAL A 137 26.25 -21.97 15.41
N LYS A 138 26.26 -22.87 16.37
CA LYS A 138 25.38 -22.83 17.54
C LYS A 138 25.74 -21.66 18.45
N GLU A 139 27.03 -21.45 18.69
CA GLU A 139 27.56 -20.34 19.49
C GLU A 139 27.21 -18.99 18.82
N LEU A 140 27.40 -18.89 17.50
CA LEU A 140 26.97 -17.68 16.73
C LEU A 140 25.50 -17.36 16.93
N ILE A 141 24.61 -18.35 16.80
CA ILE A 141 23.19 -18.19 16.96
C ILE A 141 22.83 -17.76 18.38
N LEU A 142 23.37 -18.43 19.40
CA LEU A 142 23.14 -18.11 20.80
C LEU A 142 23.66 -16.71 21.14
N GLY A 143 24.85 -16.37 20.65
CA GLY A 143 25.43 -15.03 20.82
C GLY A 143 24.57 -13.92 20.19
N ALA A 144 23.81 -14.18 19.12
CA ALA A 144 22.94 -13.20 18.50
C ALA A 144 21.72 -12.77 19.39
N PHE A 145 21.39 -13.58 20.40
CA PHE A 145 20.34 -13.26 21.40
C PHE A 145 20.89 -12.46 22.60
N ASP A 146 22.19 -12.40 22.79
CA ASP A 146 22.82 -11.81 23.97
C ASP A 146 23.37 -10.40 23.73
N LYS A 147 23.56 -9.66 24.83
CA LYS A 147 24.21 -8.33 24.83
C LYS A 147 25.73 -8.40 24.65
N ASN A 148 26.37 -9.48 25.07
CA ASN A 148 27.84 -9.75 25.01
C ASN A 148 28.21 -10.61 23.79
N ARG A 149 27.59 -10.36 22.68
CA ARG A 149 27.68 -11.21 21.49
C ARG A 149 28.96 -11.04 20.68
N ASN A 150 29.27 -12.09 19.94
CA ASN A 150 30.12 -12.01 18.77
C ASN A 150 29.35 -11.27 17.64
N GLU A 151 29.89 -10.17 17.14
CA GLU A 151 29.22 -9.29 16.14
C GLU A 151 29.26 -9.85 14.70
N GLN A 152 29.61 -11.11 14.52
CA GLN A 152 29.74 -11.75 13.20
C GLN A 152 28.39 -11.91 12.48
N ILE A 153 27.28 -12.01 13.22
CA ILE A 153 25.93 -12.04 12.66
C ILE A 153 25.03 -10.98 13.32
N SER A 154 23.99 -10.60 12.62
CA SER A 154 23.04 -9.59 13.09
C SER A 154 22.34 -10.00 14.39
N LYS A 155 22.09 -9.03 15.26
CA LYS A 155 21.34 -9.26 16.51
C LYS A 155 19.92 -9.71 16.21
N ILE A 156 19.43 -10.68 17.01
CA ILE A 156 18.07 -11.18 16.89
C ILE A 156 17.18 -10.47 17.93
N TYR A 157 16.16 -9.74 17.45
CA TYR A 157 15.14 -9.12 18.29
C TYR A 157 13.93 -10.03 18.35
N TYR A 158 13.47 -10.35 19.55
CA TYR A 158 12.36 -11.25 19.82
C TYR A 158 11.54 -10.77 21.02
N GLU A 159 10.32 -11.23 21.13
CA GLU A 159 9.50 -10.95 22.29
C GLU A 159 10.00 -11.73 23.51
N LYS A 160 10.44 -11.00 24.54
CA LYS A 160 10.97 -11.59 25.77
C LYS A 160 9.83 -12.16 26.62
N GLY A 161 10.00 -13.40 27.08
CA GLY A 161 9.05 -14.07 27.93
C GLY A 161 9.49 -15.48 28.27
N LYS A 162 8.86 -16.09 29.27
CA LYS A 162 9.21 -17.47 29.74
C LYS A 162 9.30 -18.48 28.61
N LYS A 163 8.34 -18.46 27.68
CA LYS A 163 8.29 -19.38 26.53
C LYS A 163 9.50 -19.20 25.61
N SER A 164 9.89 -17.96 25.34
CA SER A 164 11.04 -17.64 24.48
C SER A 164 12.35 -18.09 25.14
N GLU A 165 12.50 -17.81 26.43
CA GLU A 165 13.67 -18.26 27.20
C GLU A 165 13.78 -19.79 27.27
N GLU A 166 12.65 -20.49 27.43
CA GLU A 166 12.62 -21.97 27.40
C GLU A 166 13.02 -22.53 26.04
N LEU A 167 12.61 -21.92 24.95
CA LEU A 167 13.02 -22.33 23.59
C LEU A 167 14.51 -22.15 23.39
N ILE A 168 15.08 -21.01 23.79
CA ILE A 168 16.53 -20.76 23.72
C ILE A 168 17.30 -21.77 24.56
N LYS A 169 16.88 -22.03 25.80
CA LYS A 169 17.50 -23.03 26.68
C LYS A 169 17.40 -24.45 26.11
N LYS A 170 16.29 -24.82 25.47
CA LYS A 170 16.12 -26.10 24.78
C LYS A 170 17.07 -26.23 23.59
N PHE A 171 17.20 -25.15 22.81
CA PHE A 171 18.13 -25.10 21.68
C PHE A 171 19.58 -25.22 22.15
N GLU A 172 19.97 -24.55 23.23
CA GLU A 172 21.30 -24.60 23.84
C GLU A 172 21.68 -26.01 24.27
N LYS A 173 20.75 -26.79 24.85
CA LYS A 173 20.98 -28.17 25.32
C LYS A 173 20.97 -29.22 24.22
N LYS A 174 20.41 -28.91 23.04
CA LYS A 174 20.26 -29.87 21.96
C LYS A 174 21.57 -29.99 21.17
N GLU A 175 22.05 -31.22 20.97
CA GLU A 175 23.09 -31.47 20.00
C GLU A 175 22.54 -31.40 18.58
N ILE A 176 23.13 -30.54 17.74
CA ILE A 176 22.67 -30.26 16.38
C ILE A 176 23.89 -30.33 15.45
N ASP A 177 23.80 -31.20 14.46
CA ASP A 177 24.78 -31.19 13.36
C ASP A 177 24.30 -30.20 12.26
N PHE A 178 24.91 -29.01 12.24
CA PHE A 178 24.63 -27.99 11.25
C PHE A 178 25.25 -28.31 9.88
N THR A 179 26.18 -29.25 9.81
CA THR A 179 26.83 -29.65 8.54
C THR A 179 25.79 -30.10 7.51
N ASP A 180 24.73 -30.79 7.97
CA ASP A 180 23.62 -31.20 7.09
C ASP A 180 22.85 -30.04 6.41
N TYR A 181 22.81 -28.89 7.04
CA TYR A 181 22.17 -27.68 6.48
C TYR A 181 23.13 -26.87 5.61
N LEU A 182 24.42 -26.94 5.86
CA LEU A 182 25.45 -26.07 5.28
C LEU A 182 26.26 -26.74 4.15
N LYS A 183 26.27 -28.07 4.05
CA LYS A 183 26.85 -28.77 2.90
C LYS A 183 26.12 -28.49 1.59
N GLU A 184 26.81 -28.66 0.48
CA GLU A 184 26.20 -28.44 -0.84
C GLU A 184 24.98 -29.35 -1.05
N PRO A 185 23.80 -28.78 -1.30
CA PRO A 185 22.58 -29.56 -1.47
C PRO A 185 22.56 -30.26 -2.82
N ASP A 186 22.11 -31.51 -2.83
CA ASP A 186 21.81 -32.26 -4.05
C ASP A 186 20.26 -32.26 -4.25
N PRO A 187 19.72 -31.40 -5.12
CA PRO A 187 18.27 -31.36 -5.37
C PRO A 187 17.68 -32.69 -5.84
N GLY A 188 18.50 -33.56 -6.48
CA GLY A 188 18.06 -34.88 -6.92
C GLY A 188 17.61 -35.80 -5.80
N LYS A 189 18.16 -35.62 -4.58
CA LYS A 189 17.79 -36.38 -3.39
C LYS A 189 16.53 -35.94 -2.70
N PHE A 190 15.98 -34.75 -3.05
CA PHE A 190 14.74 -34.26 -2.44
C PHE A 190 13.51 -34.99 -2.97
N SER A 191 12.50 -35.13 -2.13
CA SER A 191 11.18 -35.59 -2.55
C SER A 191 10.50 -34.53 -3.43
N VAL A 192 9.54 -34.95 -4.27
CA VAL A 192 8.77 -34.00 -5.09
C VAL A 192 8.10 -32.92 -4.20
N LYS A 193 7.58 -33.33 -3.05
CA LYS A 193 7.02 -32.39 -2.05
C LYS A 193 8.04 -31.40 -1.51
N GLY A 194 9.28 -31.83 -1.27
CA GLY A 194 10.36 -30.94 -0.85
C GLY A 194 10.81 -29.98 -1.94
N LEU A 195 10.85 -30.45 -3.20
CA LEU A 195 11.18 -29.61 -4.36
C LEU A 195 10.12 -28.54 -4.60
N THR A 196 8.83 -28.92 -4.60
CA THR A 196 7.72 -27.97 -4.74
C THR A 196 7.69 -26.96 -3.61
N TRP A 197 7.96 -27.37 -2.37
CA TRP A 197 8.04 -26.46 -1.24
C TRP A 197 9.20 -25.46 -1.40
N LEU A 198 10.40 -25.90 -1.76
CA LEU A 198 11.54 -25.00 -2.01
C LEU A 198 11.25 -24.02 -3.16
N LEU A 199 10.71 -24.51 -4.26
CA LEU A 199 10.37 -23.66 -5.40
C LEU A 199 9.29 -22.62 -5.05
N SER A 200 8.30 -23.00 -4.24
CA SER A 200 7.29 -22.07 -3.72
C SER A 200 7.92 -20.98 -2.87
N LYS A 201 8.85 -21.33 -1.97
CA LYS A 201 9.60 -20.35 -1.17
C LYS A 201 10.44 -19.39 -2.01
N LEU A 202 10.91 -19.85 -3.15
CA LEU A 202 11.70 -19.05 -4.10
C LEU A 202 10.84 -18.33 -5.15
N ASN A 203 9.52 -18.30 -5.00
CA ASN A 203 8.57 -17.74 -5.96
C ASN A 203 8.79 -18.27 -7.40
N MET A 204 9.11 -19.56 -7.51
CA MET A 204 9.34 -20.23 -8.78
C MET A 204 8.20 -21.18 -9.13
N VAL A 205 8.07 -21.51 -10.42
CA VAL A 205 7.04 -22.44 -10.89
C VAL A 205 7.17 -23.81 -10.19
N THR A 206 6.11 -24.24 -9.53
CA THR A 206 6.04 -25.45 -8.71
C THR A 206 5.48 -26.67 -9.44
N THR A 207 4.95 -26.50 -10.64
CA THR A 207 4.38 -27.56 -11.48
C THR A 207 5.43 -28.20 -12.37
N GLY A 208 5.28 -29.50 -12.65
CA GLY A 208 6.17 -30.27 -13.52
C GLY A 208 6.58 -31.61 -12.90
N ASN A 209 7.29 -32.43 -13.67
CA ASN A 209 7.83 -33.69 -13.18
C ASN A 209 9.09 -33.46 -12.30
N LYS A 210 9.51 -34.52 -11.57
CA LYS A 210 10.65 -34.41 -10.64
C LYS A 210 11.92 -33.86 -11.29
N TRP A 211 12.22 -34.29 -12.51
CA TRP A 211 13.41 -33.84 -13.24
C TRP A 211 13.36 -32.33 -13.53
N GLU A 212 12.23 -31.80 -13.99
CA GLU A 212 12.03 -30.37 -14.25
C GLU A 212 12.20 -29.53 -12.98
N LEU A 213 11.62 -29.98 -11.86
CA LEU A 213 11.74 -29.31 -10.56
C LEU A 213 13.20 -29.26 -10.11
N VAL A 214 13.95 -30.35 -10.27
CA VAL A 214 15.39 -30.43 -9.97
C VAL A 214 16.18 -29.46 -10.85
N GLN A 215 15.90 -29.39 -12.17
CA GLN A 215 16.62 -28.48 -13.08
C GLN A 215 16.46 -27.01 -12.67
N ARG A 216 15.27 -26.62 -12.21
CA ARG A 216 15.01 -25.24 -11.73
C ARG A 216 15.82 -24.88 -10.48
N LEU A 217 16.20 -25.84 -9.66
CA LEU A 217 17.00 -25.63 -8.45
C LEU A 217 18.51 -25.79 -8.66
N LYS A 218 18.95 -26.20 -9.84
CA LYS A 218 20.40 -26.28 -10.16
C LYS A 218 21.05 -24.91 -10.05
N GLY A 219 22.24 -24.87 -9.49
CA GLY A 219 23.01 -23.62 -9.26
C GLY A 219 22.49 -22.72 -8.15
N LYS A 220 21.42 -23.14 -7.44
CA LYS A 220 20.81 -22.36 -6.34
C LYS A 220 21.22 -22.86 -4.94
N GLY A 221 22.35 -23.55 -4.83
CA GLY A 221 22.82 -24.18 -3.58
C GLY A 221 22.85 -23.23 -2.39
N ARG A 222 23.36 -22.00 -2.56
CA ARG A 222 23.38 -20.98 -1.49
C ARG A 222 21.96 -20.67 -0.97
N ILE A 223 21.02 -20.44 -1.84
CA ILE A 223 19.65 -20.08 -1.46
C ILE A 223 18.95 -21.26 -0.78
N ILE A 224 19.16 -22.47 -1.29
CA ILE A 224 18.61 -23.70 -0.68
C ILE A 224 19.14 -23.90 0.76
N LYS A 225 20.42 -23.64 1.01
CA LYS A 225 21.00 -23.68 2.36
C LYS A 225 20.33 -22.68 3.28
N ILE A 226 20.18 -21.44 2.82
CA ILE A 226 19.52 -20.35 3.59
C ILE A 226 18.09 -20.76 3.97
N GLU A 227 17.28 -21.20 3.01
CA GLU A 227 15.87 -21.58 3.26
C GLU A 227 15.72 -22.78 4.20
N ARG A 228 16.63 -23.77 4.07
CA ARG A 228 16.62 -24.92 4.97
C ARG A 228 17.01 -24.53 6.40
N LEU A 229 18.03 -23.69 6.54
CA LEU A 229 18.49 -23.21 7.84
C LEU A 229 17.46 -22.28 8.49
N ASP A 230 16.89 -21.32 7.75
CA ASP A 230 15.80 -20.45 8.21
C ASP A 230 14.62 -21.27 8.75
N THR A 231 14.15 -22.24 7.96
CA THR A 231 13.02 -23.10 8.37
C THR A 231 13.34 -23.89 9.65
N PHE A 232 14.56 -24.43 9.76
CA PHE A 232 14.99 -25.14 10.94
C PHE A 232 15.03 -24.21 12.17
N LEU A 233 15.69 -23.07 12.07
CA LEU A 233 15.81 -22.10 13.16
C LEU A 233 14.45 -21.56 13.58
N SER A 234 13.58 -21.23 12.62
CA SER A 234 12.21 -20.79 12.88
C SER A 234 11.35 -21.82 13.62
N SER A 235 11.66 -23.11 13.45
CA SER A 235 10.97 -24.19 14.17
C SER A 235 11.47 -24.43 15.61
N MET A 236 12.69 -24.00 15.91
CA MET A 236 13.38 -24.30 17.16
C MET A 236 13.51 -23.12 18.11
N LEU A 237 13.52 -21.92 17.58
CA LEU A 237 13.83 -20.68 18.29
C LEU A 237 12.59 -19.76 18.40
N PRO A 238 12.62 -18.76 19.29
CA PRO A 238 11.54 -17.79 19.42
C PRO A 238 11.27 -17.08 18.10
N LYS A 239 10.01 -16.66 17.89
CA LYS A 239 9.63 -15.85 16.73
C LYS A 239 10.41 -14.52 16.76
N ILE A 240 11.02 -14.14 15.64
CA ILE A 240 11.67 -12.85 15.48
C ILE A 240 10.58 -11.79 15.40
N LYS A 241 10.76 -10.67 16.11
CA LYS A 241 9.86 -9.53 16.07
C LYS A 241 9.97 -8.83 14.71
N GLY A 242 8.87 -8.67 14.02
CA GLY A 242 8.80 -7.84 12.81
C GLY A 242 9.07 -6.36 13.12
N ASP A 243 9.36 -5.58 12.10
CA ASP A 243 9.49 -4.14 12.25
C ASP A 243 8.14 -3.50 12.51
N GLU A 244 8.12 -2.45 13.32
CA GLU A 244 6.90 -1.80 13.77
C GLU A 244 6.51 -0.65 12.85
N ILE A 245 5.22 -0.40 12.72
CA ILE A 245 4.70 0.87 12.22
C ILE A 245 4.91 1.89 13.35
N THR A 246 5.72 2.90 13.08
CA THR A 246 6.08 3.93 14.08
C THR A 246 5.22 5.17 13.98
N PHE A 247 4.83 5.56 12.75
CA PHE A 247 3.96 6.69 12.47
C PHE A 247 2.90 6.33 11.43
N MET A 248 1.75 7.01 11.50
CA MET A 248 0.71 6.96 10.52
C MET A 248 0.20 8.37 10.28
N GLY A 249 0.51 8.93 9.11
CA GLY A 249 0.06 10.24 8.68
C GLY A 249 -1.23 10.17 7.87
N SER A 250 -2.15 11.09 8.12
CA SER A 250 -3.41 11.20 7.40
C SER A 250 -3.81 12.65 7.24
N THR A 251 -4.04 13.07 6.00
CA THR A 251 -4.43 14.44 5.66
C THR A 251 -5.79 14.44 5.02
N PHE A 252 -6.69 15.28 5.50
CA PHE A 252 -8.07 15.37 5.04
C PHE A 252 -8.38 16.70 4.37
N VAL A 253 -9.07 16.62 3.23
CA VAL A 253 -9.53 17.78 2.46
C VAL A 253 -10.92 17.52 1.89
N LYS A 254 -11.77 18.54 1.82
CA LYS A 254 -13.01 18.48 1.04
C LYS A 254 -12.69 18.71 -0.42
N MET A 255 -13.23 17.87 -1.30
CA MET A 255 -13.01 17.97 -2.74
C MET A 255 -13.42 19.35 -3.27
N GLY A 256 -12.50 20.03 -3.95
CA GLY A 256 -12.68 21.40 -4.42
C GLY A 256 -12.12 22.48 -3.50
N GLU A 257 -11.80 22.16 -2.25
CA GLU A 257 -11.11 23.08 -1.35
C GLU A 257 -9.60 23.03 -1.55
N LYS A 258 -8.95 24.17 -1.28
CA LYS A 258 -7.49 24.32 -1.46
C LYS A 258 -6.68 23.99 -0.21
N THR A 259 -7.34 23.95 0.94
CA THR A 259 -6.68 23.78 2.24
C THR A 259 -7.19 22.54 2.94
N GLN A 260 -6.28 21.83 3.59
CA GLN A 260 -6.61 20.71 4.45
C GLN A 260 -7.29 21.19 5.72
N TYR A 261 -8.37 20.53 6.13
CA TYR A 261 -9.03 20.84 7.38
C TYR A 261 -8.46 20.05 8.57
N LEU A 262 -7.74 18.95 8.29
CA LEU A 262 -7.09 18.12 9.33
C LEU A 262 -5.81 17.47 8.78
N ASN A 263 -4.72 17.62 9.52
CA ASN A 263 -3.48 16.85 9.36
C ASN A 263 -3.28 16.01 10.63
N HIS A 264 -3.59 14.73 10.55
CA HIS A 264 -3.60 13.84 11.71
C HIS A 264 -2.39 12.91 11.70
N ILE A 265 -1.66 12.85 12.80
CA ILE A 265 -0.47 12.04 12.96
C ILE A 265 -0.65 11.15 14.19
N LEU A 266 -0.52 9.85 13.98
CA LEU A 266 -0.43 8.86 15.06
C LEU A 266 1.03 8.42 15.20
N SER A 267 1.54 8.35 16.42
CA SER A 267 2.90 7.87 16.69
C SER A 267 2.93 6.78 17.76
N VAL A 268 3.83 5.82 17.63
CA VAL A 268 4.14 4.90 18.73
C VAL A 268 5.17 5.57 19.63
N GLY A 269 4.83 5.72 20.90
CA GLY A 269 5.62 6.50 21.86
C GLY A 269 5.28 7.97 21.83
N LYS A 270 6.03 8.74 22.64
CA LYS A 270 5.79 10.17 22.80
C LYS A 270 6.28 10.94 21.57
N CYS A 271 5.45 11.80 21.05
CA CYS A 271 5.75 12.72 19.97
C CYS A 271 5.26 14.13 20.36
N ASP A 272 5.99 15.15 19.97
CA ASP A 272 5.63 16.54 20.21
C ASP A 272 4.65 17.03 19.13
N ASP A 273 3.88 18.06 19.45
CA ASP A 273 3.01 18.73 18.49
C ASP A 273 3.81 19.46 17.42
N ILE A 274 3.20 19.69 16.27
CA ILE A 274 3.82 20.36 15.11
C ILE A 274 3.05 21.65 14.83
N PRO A 275 3.31 22.73 15.60
CA PRO A 275 2.54 23.98 15.50
C PRO A 275 2.75 24.70 14.16
N GLU A 276 3.82 24.39 13.43
CA GLU A 276 4.13 24.96 12.11
C GLU A 276 3.20 24.44 11.01
N VAL A 277 2.53 23.30 11.25
CA VAL A 277 1.58 22.71 10.28
C VAL A 277 0.16 23.08 10.69
N PRO A 278 -0.56 23.87 9.89
CA PRO A 278 -1.95 24.24 10.17
C PRO A 278 -2.84 23.00 10.32
N ASN A 279 -3.77 23.06 11.28
CA ASN A 279 -4.72 21.99 11.56
C ASN A 279 -4.07 20.64 11.86
N SER A 280 -2.86 20.66 12.41
CA SER A 280 -2.18 19.42 12.83
C SER A 280 -2.73 18.91 14.16
N LYS A 281 -2.83 17.59 14.28
CA LYS A 281 -3.21 16.87 15.49
C LYS A 281 -2.32 15.67 15.65
N VAL A 282 -1.47 15.68 16.68
CA VAL A 282 -0.55 14.58 17.00
C VAL A 282 -1.10 13.77 18.16
N ILE A 283 -1.19 12.47 18.00
CA ILE A 283 -1.66 11.53 19.04
C ILE A 283 -0.60 10.46 19.27
N SER A 284 -0.12 10.39 20.49
CA SER A 284 0.82 9.35 20.94
C SER A 284 0.09 8.09 21.39
N CYS A 285 0.46 6.98 20.83
CA CYS A 285 -0.04 5.64 21.16
C CYS A 285 1.01 4.88 21.98
N LYS A 286 0.57 4.05 22.91
CA LYS A 286 1.49 3.24 23.74
C LYS A 286 2.08 2.06 23.01
N THR A 287 1.35 1.54 22.02
CA THR A 287 1.73 0.34 21.25
C THR A 287 1.33 0.49 19.78
N GLU A 288 2.02 -0.25 18.92
CA GLU A 288 1.69 -0.35 17.51
C GLU A 288 0.23 -0.83 17.28
N LYS A 289 -0.24 -1.80 18.07
CA LYS A 289 -1.64 -2.26 17.99
C LYS A 289 -2.63 -1.12 18.27
N GLU A 290 -2.36 -0.29 19.26
CA GLU A 290 -3.17 0.88 19.57
C GLU A 290 -3.15 1.88 18.42
N LEU A 291 -1.99 2.14 17.82
CA LEU A 291 -1.84 3.01 16.66
C LEU A 291 -2.72 2.54 15.50
N ILE A 292 -2.61 1.26 15.12
CA ILE A 292 -3.37 0.69 13.99
C ILE A 292 -4.89 0.78 14.25
N LEU A 293 -5.34 0.45 15.44
CA LEU A 293 -6.76 0.48 15.78
C LEU A 293 -7.31 1.90 15.84
N ARG A 294 -6.54 2.87 16.36
CA ARG A 294 -6.89 4.29 16.34
C ARG A 294 -6.92 4.87 14.93
N TRP A 295 -6.05 4.40 14.05
CA TRP A 295 -6.15 4.77 12.63
C TRP A 295 -7.44 4.25 12.00
N GLY A 296 -7.88 3.04 12.35
CA GLY A 296 -9.19 2.53 11.97
C GLY A 296 -10.34 3.39 12.51
N ASP A 297 -10.26 3.84 13.77
CA ASP A 297 -11.24 4.75 14.38
C ASP A 297 -11.27 6.10 13.65
N LEU A 298 -10.10 6.68 13.33
CA LEU A 298 -9.99 7.91 12.56
C LEU A 298 -10.67 7.80 11.19
N ILE A 299 -10.48 6.67 10.46
CA ILE A 299 -11.16 6.44 9.18
C ILE A 299 -12.69 6.39 9.37
N CYS A 300 -13.17 5.86 10.49
CA CYS A 300 -14.59 5.83 10.81
C CYS A 300 -15.13 7.22 11.16
N GLU A 301 -14.41 7.97 12.00
CA GLU A 301 -14.78 9.30 12.47
C GLU A 301 -14.83 10.33 11.34
N GLU A 302 -13.76 10.42 10.54
CA GLU A 302 -13.65 11.38 9.42
C GLU A 302 -14.40 10.91 8.17
N ASN A 303 -14.73 9.65 8.11
CA ASN A 303 -15.56 8.99 7.11
C ASN A 303 -15.24 9.34 5.65
N PRO A 304 -13.96 9.25 5.19
CA PRO A 304 -13.56 9.67 3.85
C PRO A 304 -14.26 8.86 2.77
N ASP A 305 -14.60 9.54 1.67
CA ASP A 305 -15.16 8.92 0.45
C ASP A 305 -14.05 8.37 -0.44
N ILE A 306 -12.92 9.07 -0.48
CA ILE A 306 -11.75 8.73 -1.28
C ILE A 306 -10.54 8.62 -0.37
N MET A 307 -9.83 7.52 -0.46
CA MET A 307 -8.55 7.29 0.21
C MET A 307 -7.46 7.13 -0.84
N LEU A 308 -6.40 7.90 -0.73
CA LEU A 308 -5.29 7.86 -1.67
C LEU A 308 -3.94 7.86 -0.96
N GLY A 309 -2.94 7.30 -1.64
CA GLY A 309 -1.56 7.28 -1.21
C GLY A 309 -0.65 6.89 -2.37
N TYR A 310 0.63 6.81 -2.12
CA TYR A 310 1.62 6.49 -3.14
C TYR A 310 2.24 5.12 -2.87
N ASN A 311 2.06 4.16 -3.78
CA ASN A 311 2.50 2.76 -3.65
C ASN A 311 1.82 1.98 -2.50
N VAL A 312 0.71 2.48 -2.01
CA VAL A 312 0.02 1.88 -0.85
C VAL A 312 -0.50 0.46 -1.12
N PHE A 313 -0.78 0.10 -2.37
CA PHE A 313 -1.16 -1.27 -2.76
C PHE A 313 0.05 -2.19 -2.93
N GLY A 314 1.23 -1.62 -3.19
CA GLY A 314 2.46 -2.38 -3.33
C GLY A 314 3.21 -2.59 -2.02
N PHE A 315 3.00 -1.74 -1.02
CA PHE A 315 3.77 -1.78 0.22
C PHE A 315 2.92 -1.62 1.49
N ASP A 316 2.31 -0.44 1.72
CA ASP A 316 1.74 -0.07 3.02
C ASP A 316 0.60 -0.99 3.47
N TRP A 317 -0.38 -1.28 2.60
CA TRP A 317 -1.46 -2.19 2.97
C TRP A 317 -0.95 -3.57 3.34
N LYS A 318 -0.01 -4.10 2.56
CA LYS A 318 0.58 -5.40 2.87
C LYS A 318 1.28 -5.37 4.22
N PHE A 319 2.05 -4.31 4.49
CA PHE A 319 2.76 -4.16 5.76
C PHE A 319 1.79 -4.08 6.93
N ILE A 320 0.78 -3.22 6.86
CA ILE A 320 -0.25 -3.06 7.90
C ILE A 320 -0.98 -4.39 8.17
N LEU A 321 -1.39 -5.11 7.12
CA LEU A 321 -2.09 -6.38 7.26
C LEU A 321 -1.20 -7.47 7.89
N ASP A 322 0.06 -7.55 7.49
CA ASP A 322 1.02 -8.49 8.06
C ASP A 322 1.27 -8.17 9.55
N ARG A 323 1.38 -6.88 9.92
CA ARG A 323 1.46 -6.45 11.33
C ARG A 323 0.17 -6.77 12.10
N CYS A 324 -0.98 -6.51 11.50
CA CYS A 324 -2.27 -6.85 12.12
C CYS A 324 -2.40 -8.35 12.43
N ARG A 325 -1.94 -9.22 11.53
CA ARG A 325 -1.91 -10.68 11.73
C ARG A 325 -0.99 -11.05 12.89
N GLU A 326 0.19 -10.44 12.96
CA GLU A 326 1.14 -10.68 14.04
C GLU A 326 0.61 -10.22 15.39
N LEU A 327 -0.06 -9.05 15.44
CA LEU A 327 -0.61 -8.44 16.64
C LEU A 327 -2.02 -8.97 17.01
N GLY A 328 -2.62 -9.81 16.17
CA GLY A 328 -3.96 -10.36 16.37
C GLY A 328 -5.07 -9.31 16.36
N CYS A 329 -5.01 -8.33 15.43
CA CYS A 329 -6.01 -7.26 15.31
C CYS A 329 -6.57 -7.07 13.89
N GLU A 330 -6.25 -7.96 12.93
CA GLU A 330 -6.70 -7.85 11.54
C GLU A 330 -8.23 -7.74 11.43
N THR A 331 -8.95 -8.62 12.11
CA THR A 331 -10.42 -8.59 12.10
C THR A 331 -10.96 -7.28 12.67
N GLN A 332 -10.39 -6.80 13.78
CA GLN A 332 -10.83 -5.55 14.42
C GLN A 332 -10.65 -4.34 13.50
N LEU A 333 -9.54 -4.26 12.74
CA LEU A 333 -9.32 -3.20 11.77
C LEU A 333 -10.32 -3.32 10.60
N LEU A 334 -10.42 -4.52 9.98
CA LEU A 334 -11.25 -4.72 8.79
C LEU A 334 -12.74 -4.50 9.04
N GLU A 335 -13.23 -4.74 10.26
CA GLU A 335 -14.62 -4.49 10.63
C GLU A 335 -14.95 -2.99 10.71
N LYS A 336 -13.98 -2.14 11.02
CA LYS A 336 -14.19 -0.71 11.21
C LYS A 336 -14.13 0.11 9.91
N ILE A 337 -13.20 -0.22 9.01
CA ILE A 337 -12.79 0.70 7.93
C ILE A 337 -13.71 0.70 6.70
N SER A 338 -14.74 -0.14 6.63
CA SER A 338 -15.76 -0.10 5.58
C SER A 338 -16.89 0.86 5.96
N LYS A 339 -17.51 1.54 4.97
CA LYS A 339 -18.74 2.30 5.22
C LYS A 339 -19.95 1.39 5.51
N ASN A 340 -19.90 0.14 5.06
CA ASN A 340 -20.96 -0.82 5.32
C ASN A 340 -20.66 -1.60 6.61
N THR A 341 -21.52 -1.47 7.61
CA THR A 341 -21.42 -2.07 8.94
C THR A 341 -22.34 -3.27 9.11
N ALA A 342 -23.24 -3.53 8.15
CA ALA A 342 -24.23 -4.62 8.21
C ALA A 342 -23.61 -5.98 8.50
N GLU A 343 -24.15 -6.69 9.47
CA GLU A 343 -23.70 -8.03 9.85
C GLU A 343 -23.73 -9.00 8.66
N GLY A 344 -22.59 -9.63 8.40
CA GLY A 344 -22.44 -10.69 7.41
C GLY A 344 -22.41 -10.26 5.96
N ARG A 345 -22.47 -8.97 5.62
CA ARG A 345 -22.42 -8.46 4.25
C ARG A 345 -21.40 -7.34 4.11
N ASN A 346 -20.51 -7.47 3.09
CA ASN A 346 -19.67 -6.39 2.60
C ASN A 346 -18.67 -5.80 3.61
N LYS A 347 -18.20 -6.60 4.58
CA LYS A 347 -17.02 -6.21 5.39
C LYS A 347 -15.82 -5.93 4.49
N ALA A 348 -14.93 -5.11 4.96
CA ALA A 348 -13.66 -4.89 4.27
C ALA A 348 -12.93 -6.23 4.05
N MET A 349 -12.42 -6.44 2.86
CA MET A 349 -11.80 -7.71 2.47
C MET A 349 -10.44 -7.48 1.85
N VAL A 350 -9.46 -8.26 2.29
CA VAL A 350 -8.14 -8.29 1.66
C VAL A 350 -8.24 -8.83 0.24
N ARG A 351 -7.64 -8.11 -0.70
CA ARG A 351 -7.52 -8.49 -2.11
C ARG A 351 -6.07 -8.57 -2.50
N LYS A 352 -5.73 -9.65 -3.20
CA LYS A 352 -4.43 -9.83 -3.86
C LYS A 352 -4.66 -9.88 -5.35
N MET A 353 -3.91 -9.09 -6.08
CA MET A 353 -4.00 -9.00 -7.52
C MET A 353 -2.60 -8.92 -8.11
N THR A 354 -2.37 -9.68 -9.18
CA THR A 354 -1.16 -9.56 -9.98
C THR A 354 -1.53 -8.78 -11.24
N THR A 355 -0.87 -7.66 -11.47
CA THR A 355 -1.04 -6.87 -12.69
C THR A 355 0.25 -6.86 -13.48
N THR A 356 0.13 -7.00 -14.82
CA THR A 356 1.27 -6.91 -15.73
C THR A 356 1.13 -5.64 -16.54
N LEU A 357 2.10 -4.76 -16.36
CA LEU A 357 2.25 -3.50 -17.08
C LEU A 357 3.50 -3.54 -17.97
N ALA A 358 3.70 -2.55 -18.81
CA ALA A 358 4.94 -2.41 -19.59
C ALA A 358 6.21 -2.39 -18.71
N SER A 359 6.09 -1.89 -17.47
CA SER A 359 7.15 -1.86 -16.47
C SER A 359 7.42 -3.20 -15.76
N GLY A 360 6.63 -4.26 -16.03
CA GLY A 360 6.77 -5.58 -15.42
C GLY A 360 5.52 -6.08 -14.72
N THR A 361 5.67 -7.19 -13.99
CA THR A 361 4.60 -7.80 -13.20
C THR A 361 4.67 -7.29 -11.76
N HIS A 362 3.55 -6.78 -11.26
CA HIS A 362 3.42 -6.21 -9.92
C HIS A 362 2.38 -6.98 -9.12
N GLU A 363 2.73 -7.38 -7.91
CA GLU A 363 1.80 -7.94 -6.94
C GLU A 363 1.25 -6.82 -6.07
N LEU A 364 -0.06 -6.71 -6.02
CA LEU A 364 -0.77 -5.70 -5.25
C LEU A 364 -1.58 -6.38 -4.15
N GLU A 365 -1.48 -5.89 -2.92
CA GLU A 365 -2.30 -6.32 -1.80
C GLU A 365 -2.97 -5.10 -1.18
N TYR A 366 -4.29 -5.08 -1.17
CA TYR A 366 -5.07 -3.96 -0.66
C TYR A 366 -6.37 -4.43 0.00
N VAL A 367 -6.97 -3.55 0.75
CA VAL A 367 -8.27 -3.81 1.40
C VAL A 367 -9.39 -3.23 0.55
N LYS A 368 -10.28 -4.09 0.03
CA LYS A 368 -11.51 -3.62 -0.61
C LYS A 368 -12.49 -3.17 0.46
N MET A 369 -12.78 -1.89 0.50
CA MET A 369 -13.79 -1.28 1.37
C MET A 369 -15.03 -0.89 0.55
N TYR A 370 -16.20 -1.20 1.09
CA TYR A 370 -17.43 -0.78 0.44
C TYR A 370 -17.79 0.64 0.85
N GLY A 371 -18.22 1.45 -0.13
CA GLY A 371 -18.53 2.85 0.05
C GLY A 371 -17.32 3.80 0.05
N ARG A 372 -16.08 3.28 -0.05
CA ARG A 372 -14.87 4.11 -0.17
C ARG A 372 -14.11 3.76 -1.45
N VAL A 373 -13.71 4.77 -2.19
CA VAL A 373 -12.83 4.64 -3.35
C VAL A 373 -11.38 4.69 -2.87
N GLN A 374 -10.55 3.77 -3.32
CA GLN A 374 -9.11 3.82 -3.04
C GLN A 374 -8.33 4.04 -4.33
N LEU A 375 -7.35 4.92 -4.26
CA LEU A 375 -6.47 5.25 -5.38
C LEU A 375 -5.02 5.10 -4.94
N ASP A 376 -4.28 4.26 -5.63
CA ASP A 376 -2.82 4.21 -5.54
C ASP A 376 -2.24 5.05 -6.68
N LEU A 377 -1.68 6.20 -6.33
CA LEU A 377 -1.16 7.16 -7.31
C LEU A 377 0.01 6.61 -8.12
N LEU A 378 0.85 5.72 -7.55
CA LEU A 378 1.92 5.08 -8.31
C LEU A 378 1.35 4.24 -9.46
N ASN A 379 0.30 3.44 -9.20
CA ASN A 379 -0.35 2.62 -10.22
C ASN A 379 -1.09 3.49 -11.25
N HIS A 380 -1.69 4.60 -10.80
CA HIS A 380 -2.32 5.57 -11.69
C HIS A 380 -1.30 6.16 -12.67
N PHE A 381 -0.19 6.73 -12.18
CA PHE A 381 0.84 7.33 -13.03
C PHE A 381 1.51 6.32 -13.95
N ARG A 382 1.77 5.09 -13.49
CA ARG A 382 2.33 4.04 -14.36
C ARG A 382 1.42 3.65 -15.52
N ARG A 383 0.12 3.82 -15.37
CA ARG A 383 -0.87 3.48 -16.41
C ARG A 383 -1.15 4.65 -17.35
N GLU A 384 -1.27 5.85 -16.80
CA GLU A 384 -1.74 7.03 -17.56
C GLU A 384 -0.59 7.88 -18.11
N GLU A 385 0.59 7.83 -17.47
CA GLU A 385 1.71 8.71 -17.78
C GLU A 385 2.94 7.91 -18.22
N ASN A 386 3.67 8.44 -19.23
CA ASN A 386 4.92 7.86 -19.67
C ASN A 386 6.10 8.68 -19.11
N LEU A 387 6.50 8.38 -17.87
CA LEU A 387 7.55 9.10 -17.18
C LEU A 387 8.87 8.30 -17.18
N PRO A 388 10.03 8.98 -17.20
CA PRO A 388 11.35 8.34 -17.07
C PRO A 388 11.54 7.63 -15.72
N SER A 389 10.90 8.13 -14.66
CA SER A 389 10.94 7.57 -13.31
C SER A 389 9.59 7.71 -12.63
N TYR A 390 9.23 6.68 -11.85
CA TYR A 390 8.03 6.68 -11.03
C TYR A 390 8.38 6.74 -9.53
N LYS A 391 9.56 7.21 -9.15
CA LYS A 391 9.86 7.56 -7.76
C LYS A 391 9.03 8.77 -7.36
N LEU A 392 8.56 8.79 -6.11
CA LEU A 392 7.71 9.86 -5.60
C LEU A 392 8.31 11.25 -5.83
N ASP A 393 9.61 11.41 -5.56
CA ASP A 393 10.31 12.69 -5.74
C ASP A 393 10.26 13.16 -7.19
N TYR A 394 10.50 12.25 -8.14
CA TYR A 394 10.43 12.59 -9.56
C TYR A 394 9.02 12.97 -9.98
N VAL A 395 8.01 12.16 -9.57
CA VAL A 395 6.61 12.41 -9.93
C VAL A 395 6.12 13.72 -9.31
N SER A 396 6.43 13.98 -8.03
CA SER A 396 6.06 15.22 -7.37
C SER A 396 6.73 16.42 -8.04
N SER A 397 8.01 16.36 -8.36
CA SER A 397 8.73 17.41 -9.09
C SER A 397 8.12 17.66 -10.46
N TYR A 398 7.71 16.60 -11.17
CA TYR A 398 7.13 16.71 -12.49
C TYR A 398 5.75 17.39 -12.47
N PHE A 399 4.89 17.06 -11.49
CA PHE A 399 3.51 17.59 -11.41
C PHE A 399 3.39 18.86 -10.57
N ILE A 400 4.27 19.07 -9.58
CA ILE A 400 4.32 20.32 -8.82
C ILE A 400 5.30 21.27 -9.52
N GLY A 401 4.77 21.97 -10.50
CA GLY A 401 5.51 22.93 -11.32
C GLY A 401 4.59 23.61 -12.32
N ASP A 402 5.02 24.73 -12.85
CA ASP A 402 4.25 25.50 -13.85
C ASP A 402 5.17 26.34 -14.74
N LYS A 403 4.60 26.83 -15.83
CA LYS A 403 5.31 27.74 -16.72
C LYS A 403 5.64 29.05 -16.01
N ILE A 404 6.84 29.55 -16.28
CA ILE A 404 7.25 30.89 -15.90
C ILE A 404 6.69 31.85 -16.96
N ASN A 405 5.71 32.66 -16.56
CA ASN A 405 5.07 33.62 -17.47
C ASN A 405 5.98 34.81 -17.76
N SER A 406 6.66 35.31 -16.74
CA SER A 406 7.66 36.34 -16.82
C SER A 406 8.56 36.30 -15.58
N TYR A 407 9.71 36.93 -15.66
CA TYR A 407 10.60 37.13 -14.52
C TYR A 407 11.28 38.48 -14.58
N ASP A 408 11.57 39.06 -13.43
CA ASP A 408 12.28 40.32 -13.26
C ASP A 408 13.46 40.10 -12.31
N ILE A 409 14.63 40.65 -12.66
CA ILE A 409 15.81 40.58 -11.82
C ILE A 409 15.75 41.73 -10.81
N VAL A 410 15.80 41.37 -9.53
CA VAL A 410 15.74 42.31 -8.40
C VAL A 410 17.00 42.17 -7.55
N GLY A 411 18.01 42.95 -7.88
CA GLY A 411 19.33 42.84 -7.23
C GLY A 411 20.07 41.57 -7.62
N LYS A 412 20.24 40.66 -6.68
CA LYS A 412 20.83 39.32 -6.85
C LYS A 412 19.80 38.20 -6.94
N ASP A 413 18.53 38.55 -6.79
CA ASP A 413 17.40 37.63 -6.76
C ASP A 413 16.60 37.79 -8.07
N THR A 414 15.75 36.77 -8.36
CA THR A 414 14.80 36.84 -9.45
C THR A 414 13.39 36.71 -8.92
N LEU A 415 12.53 37.67 -9.27
CA LEU A 415 11.10 37.60 -9.05
C LEU A 415 10.45 36.86 -10.24
N ILE A 416 9.85 35.74 -9.98
CA ILE A 416 9.21 34.86 -10.98
C ILE A 416 7.68 35.00 -10.88
N LYS A 417 6.99 35.13 -12.01
CA LYS A 417 5.55 35.12 -12.11
C LYS A 417 5.06 33.83 -12.76
N SER A 418 4.14 33.14 -12.08
CA SER A 418 3.55 31.89 -12.53
C SER A 418 2.08 31.83 -12.14
N LYS A 419 1.25 31.13 -12.93
CA LYS A 419 -0.20 31.05 -12.69
C LYS A 419 -0.52 30.13 -11.52
N ASN A 420 0.22 29.04 -11.40
CA ASN A 420 0.01 28.05 -10.36
C ASN A 420 1.20 28.04 -9.39
N LEU A 421 0.95 28.41 -8.15
CA LEU A 421 1.93 28.34 -7.05
C LEU A 421 1.48 27.31 -5.99
N MET A 422 0.70 26.32 -6.41
CA MET A 422 0.24 25.26 -5.51
C MET A 422 1.41 24.35 -5.15
N GLY A 423 1.52 24.01 -3.88
CA GLY A 423 2.54 23.07 -3.38
C GLY A 423 3.89 23.70 -3.05
N ILE A 424 4.08 25.02 -3.24
CA ILE A 424 5.33 25.71 -2.84
C ILE A 424 5.11 26.70 -1.68
N LYS A 425 6.15 26.86 -0.88
CA LYS A 425 6.24 27.78 0.25
C LYS A 425 7.65 28.35 0.38
N ASP A 426 7.82 29.33 1.24
CA ASP A 426 9.12 29.88 1.58
C ASP A 426 10.06 28.81 2.14
N GLY A 427 11.30 28.80 1.69
CA GLY A 427 12.29 27.81 2.06
C GLY A 427 12.28 26.51 1.21
N ASP A 428 11.30 26.33 0.33
CA ASP A 428 11.33 25.22 -0.64
C ASP A 428 12.39 25.49 -1.71
N TYR A 429 12.80 24.43 -2.40
CA TYR A 429 13.74 24.49 -3.51
C TYR A 429 13.05 24.17 -4.83
N ILE A 430 13.44 24.87 -5.88
CA ILE A 430 12.99 24.57 -7.25
C ILE A 430 14.18 24.39 -8.19
N SER A 431 13.95 23.63 -9.25
CA SER A 431 14.79 23.61 -10.45
C SER A 431 14.05 24.27 -11.60
N ILE A 432 14.78 24.73 -12.62
CA ILE A 432 14.21 25.39 -13.78
C ILE A 432 14.49 24.56 -15.02
N GLU A 433 13.44 24.25 -15.76
CA GLU A 433 13.47 23.57 -17.05
C GLU A 433 13.43 24.58 -18.20
N LEU A 434 14.27 24.34 -19.19
CA LEU A 434 14.32 25.07 -20.46
C LEU A 434 13.46 24.26 -21.45
N LEU A 435 12.31 24.81 -21.82
CA LEU A 435 11.41 24.15 -22.75
C LEU A 435 11.75 24.54 -24.18
N GLY A 436 12.30 23.60 -24.96
CA GLY A 436 12.66 23.73 -26.35
C GLY A 436 12.19 22.56 -27.19
N HIS A 437 12.96 22.14 -28.18
CA HIS A 437 12.74 20.86 -28.90
C HIS A 437 13.04 19.66 -28.01
N SER A 438 13.93 19.82 -27.04
CA SER A 438 14.15 18.96 -25.88
C SER A 438 13.89 19.75 -24.60
N THR A 439 13.64 19.07 -23.49
CA THR A 439 13.59 19.68 -22.17
C THR A 439 14.95 19.51 -21.52
N ASP A 440 15.63 20.63 -21.30
CA ASP A 440 16.94 20.68 -20.66
C ASP A 440 16.83 21.35 -19.28
N MET A 441 17.70 20.98 -18.37
CA MET A 441 17.73 21.58 -17.04
C MET A 441 18.63 22.79 -17.00
N TYR A 442 18.15 23.92 -16.52
CA TYR A 442 18.97 25.08 -16.27
C TYR A 442 20.08 24.81 -15.27
N MET A 443 21.33 25.14 -15.61
CA MET A 443 22.51 24.88 -14.79
C MET A 443 22.60 23.42 -14.29
N ASP A 444 22.35 22.45 -15.17
CA ASP A 444 22.39 21.01 -14.86
C ASP A 444 21.53 20.59 -13.71
N GLY A 445 20.36 21.23 -13.53
CA GLY A 445 19.41 20.91 -12.48
C GLY A 445 19.72 21.51 -11.11
N LYS A 446 20.53 22.59 -11.08
CA LYS A 446 20.81 23.32 -9.85
C LYS A 446 19.50 23.71 -9.15
N LYS A 447 19.47 23.51 -7.83
CA LYS A 447 18.37 23.88 -6.96
C LYS A 447 18.47 25.35 -6.53
N PHE A 448 17.34 26.03 -6.53
CA PHE A 448 17.24 27.44 -6.13
C PHE A 448 16.23 27.58 -4.99
N GLU A 449 16.66 28.15 -3.88
CA GLU A 449 15.82 28.39 -2.72
C GLU A 449 14.77 29.47 -3.01
N ILE A 450 13.53 29.20 -2.61
CA ILE A 450 12.43 30.15 -2.64
C ILE A 450 12.49 30.99 -1.36
N LYS A 451 12.61 32.32 -1.52
CA LYS A 451 12.67 33.27 -0.37
C LYS A 451 11.32 33.84 0.03
N GLU A 452 10.42 34.01 -0.92
CA GLU A 452 9.17 34.73 -0.70
C GLU A 452 8.13 34.24 -1.71
N VAL A 453 7.00 33.75 -1.22
CA VAL A 453 5.87 33.31 -2.05
C VAL A 453 4.67 34.21 -1.82
N ASN A 454 4.19 34.87 -2.87
CA ASN A 454 2.96 35.64 -2.86
C ASN A 454 1.92 34.99 -3.77
N LYS A 455 1.05 34.16 -3.18
CA LYS A 455 0.02 33.40 -3.90
C LYS A 455 -1.08 34.29 -4.49
N GLU A 456 -1.36 35.45 -3.88
CA GLU A 456 -2.38 36.39 -4.39
C GLU A 456 -1.94 37.05 -5.67
N LYS A 457 -0.66 37.42 -5.77
CA LYS A 457 -0.09 38.05 -6.96
C LYS A 457 0.41 37.04 -8.00
N GLY A 458 0.47 35.75 -7.66
CA GLY A 458 1.02 34.72 -8.52
C GLY A 458 2.53 34.87 -8.74
N GLU A 459 3.28 35.28 -7.72
CA GLU A 459 4.72 35.54 -7.82
C GLU A 459 5.50 34.97 -6.64
N PHE A 460 6.76 34.61 -6.90
CA PHE A 460 7.71 34.18 -5.87
C PHE A 460 9.14 34.60 -6.24
N LYS A 461 10.02 34.71 -5.23
CA LYS A 461 11.44 35.07 -5.40
C LYS A 461 12.35 33.88 -5.22
N ILE A 462 13.41 33.80 -6.02
CA ILE A 462 14.49 32.84 -5.83
C ILE A 462 15.83 33.52 -5.57
N SER A 463 16.69 32.86 -4.79
CA SER A 463 18.05 33.34 -4.45
C SER A 463 19.03 33.18 -5.59
N HIS A 464 18.70 33.67 -6.78
CA HIS A 464 19.55 33.56 -7.95
C HIS A 464 19.17 34.57 -9.03
N GLU A 465 20.17 35.13 -9.72
CA GLU A 465 19.99 35.97 -10.92
C GLU A 465 19.83 35.07 -12.15
N LEU A 466 18.61 34.98 -12.68
CA LEU A 466 18.31 34.13 -13.84
C LEU A 466 18.88 34.74 -15.13
N LYS A 467 19.78 34.02 -15.80
CA LYS A 467 20.38 34.45 -17.08
C LYS A 467 20.04 33.42 -18.17
N VAL A 468 18.92 33.64 -18.85
CA VAL A 468 18.42 32.70 -19.86
C VAL A 468 17.95 33.45 -21.09
N ASP A 469 18.36 33.02 -22.26
CA ASP A 469 17.95 33.59 -23.54
C ASP A 469 16.63 32.99 -24.09
N THR A 470 16.08 31.96 -23.44
CA THR A 470 14.87 31.27 -23.91
C THR A 470 13.62 31.87 -23.30
N LYS A 471 12.56 31.98 -24.13
CA LYS A 471 11.27 32.54 -23.72
C LYS A 471 10.32 31.50 -23.06
N SER A 472 10.70 30.22 -23.02
CA SER A 472 9.84 29.17 -22.50
C SER A 472 10.54 28.44 -21.36
N LEU A 473 10.17 28.80 -20.14
CA LEU A 473 10.71 28.26 -18.90
C LEU A 473 9.59 27.62 -18.08
N ARG A 474 9.97 26.60 -17.31
CA ARG A 474 9.10 25.96 -16.31
C ARG A 474 9.88 25.82 -15.02
N TRP A 475 9.25 26.08 -13.90
CA TRP A 475 9.77 25.73 -12.58
C TRP A 475 9.19 24.39 -12.13
N CYS A 476 9.97 23.59 -11.44
CA CYS A 476 9.60 22.32 -10.85
C CYS A 476 10.04 22.29 -9.39
N LEU A 477 9.18 21.84 -8.49
CA LEU A 477 9.55 21.64 -7.09
C LEU A 477 10.67 20.61 -7.00
N ASN A 478 11.69 20.92 -6.23
CA ASN A 478 12.81 20.01 -5.99
C ASN A 478 13.01 19.93 -4.48
N LYS A 479 12.55 18.84 -3.86
CA LYS A 479 12.79 18.62 -2.44
C LYS A 479 14.24 18.20 -2.23
N ASP A 480 14.88 18.72 -1.19
CA ASP A 480 16.12 18.15 -0.72
C ASP A 480 15.86 16.76 -0.13
N ASP A 481 16.78 15.83 -0.36
CA ASP A 481 16.80 14.50 0.25
C ASP A 481 17.09 14.60 1.75
#